data_48314ab97d244d6914e0ce1804cae567
#
_entry.id   48314ab97d244d6914e0ce1804cae567
#
_cell.length_a   1.000
_cell.length_b   1.000
_cell.length_c   1.000
_cell.angle_alpha   90.00
_cell.angle_beta   90.00
_cell.angle_gamma   90.00
#
_symmetry.space_group_name_H-M   'P 1'
#
loop_
_entity.id
_entity.type
_entity.pdbx_description
1 polymer ?
#
loop_
_entity_poly.entity_id
_entity_poly.type
_entity_poly.pdbx_seq_one_letter_code
_entity_poly.pdbx_strand_id
1 'polypeptide(L)'
;MSFNRLDQLRKLNESFDICIIGGGATGAGVALDATLRGYKVLLIEKGDFASQTSSKSTKLVHGGVRYLEQAVRNLDWHQFKMVYKALHERKTLLQNAPHLAHPLGLLTPCYTRWERWYYRIGMWLYDKISGSTNLKSSRGLSKKEIQTEFPSIESHHLRGGVLYYDGQLNDARYALAILKESERLGACVLNYARLDSFELGPK
;
A
#
# COMPACT_ATOMS: atom_id res chain seq x y z
N MET A 1 3.09 2.95 23.99
CA MET A 1 4.19 3.93 24.16
C MET A 1 3.83 5.14 23.31
N SER A 2 3.92 6.34 23.87
CA SER A 2 3.78 7.59 23.13
C SER A 2 5.16 8.01 22.64
N PHE A 3 5.25 8.64 21.47
CA PHE A 3 6.48 9.31 21.03
C PHE A 3 6.91 10.31 22.10
N ASN A 4 8.02 10.05 22.78
CA ASN A 4 8.57 11.03 23.72
C ASN A 4 9.51 11.97 22.98
N ARG A 5 9.00 13.15 22.59
CA ARG A 5 9.76 14.13 21.84
C ARG A 5 11.06 14.57 22.53
N LEU A 6 11.05 14.69 23.85
CA LEU A 6 12.25 15.11 24.59
C LEU A 6 13.38 14.08 24.48
N ASP A 7 13.03 12.79 24.54
CA ASP A 7 14.02 11.71 24.38
C ASP A 7 14.55 11.67 22.96
N GLN A 8 13.70 11.88 21.96
CA GLN A 8 14.14 11.97 20.57
C GLN A 8 15.04 13.18 20.31
N LEU A 9 14.74 14.33 20.89
CA LEU A 9 15.60 15.53 20.80
C LEU A 9 16.97 15.32 21.43
N ARG A 10 17.07 14.60 22.55
CA ARG A 10 18.36 14.26 23.19
C ARG A 10 19.25 13.41 22.27
N LYS A 11 18.66 12.47 21.50
CA LYS A 11 19.37 11.63 20.54
C LYS A 11 20.01 12.42 19.40
N LEU A 12 19.55 13.64 19.08
CA LEU A 12 20.15 14.48 18.02
C LEU A 12 21.63 14.84 18.27
N ASN A 13 22.12 14.70 19.50
CA ASN A 13 23.54 14.87 19.82
C ASN A 13 24.41 13.65 19.48
N GLU A 14 23.79 12.57 19.01
CA GLU A 14 24.48 11.35 18.58
C GLU A 14 24.83 11.42 17.10
N SER A 15 25.74 10.54 16.65
CA SER A 15 26.00 10.31 15.23
C SER A 15 25.04 9.29 14.67
N PHE A 16 24.63 9.50 13.42
CA PHE A 16 23.75 8.59 12.67
C PHE A 16 24.43 8.10 11.39
N ASP A 17 24.13 6.86 11.00
CA ASP A 17 24.62 6.30 9.75
C ASP A 17 23.76 6.78 8.56
N ILE A 18 22.44 6.96 8.79
CA ILE A 18 21.47 7.34 7.77
C ILE A 18 20.55 8.42 8.29
N CYS A 19 20.43 9.53 7.54
CA CYS A 19 19.44 10.57 7.77
C CYS A 19 18.36 10.51 6.66
N ILE A 20 17.10 10.29 7.07
CA ILE A 20 15.93 10.19 6.18
C ILE A 20 15.14 11.48 6.29
N ILE A 21 14.92 12.13 5.15
CA ILE A 21 14.17 13.38 5.06
C ILE A 21 12.77 13.07 4.51
N GLY A 22 11.77 13.21 5.38
CA GLY A 22 10.36 12.97 5.06
C GLY A 22 9.77 11.77 5.79
N GLY A 23 8.70 12.02 6.56
CA GLY A 23 7.99 11.05 7.39
C GLY A 23 6.72 10.50 6.74
N GLY A 24 6.69 10.36 5.42
CA GLY A 24 5.64 9.65 4.67
C GLY A 24 5.86 8.13 4.64
N ALA A 25 5.03 7.41 3.90
CA ALA A 25 5.10 5.94 3.79
C ALA A 25 6.47 5.44 3.33
N THR A 26 7.09 6.12 2.37
CA THR A 26 8.42 5.75 1.84
C THR A 26 9.49 5.93 2.92
N GLY A 27 9.56 7.11 3.56
CA GLY A 27 10.55 7.37 4.61
C GLY A 27 10.36 6.45 5.81
N ALA A 28 9.11 6.18 6.21
CA ALA A 28 8.80 5.23 7.26
C ALA A 28 9.32 3.81 6.93
N GLY A 29 9.08 3.34 5.71
CA GLY A 29 9.57 2.03 5.25
C GLY A 29 11.09 1.95 5.23
N VAL A 30 11.77 2.99 4.73
CA VAL A 30 13.24 3.06 4.73
C VAL A 30 13.79 3.08 6.15
N ALA A 31 13.15 3.84 7.06
CA ALA A 31 13.57 3.90 8.46
C ALA A 31 13.48 2.53 9.14
N LEU A 32 12.37 1.81 8.94
CA LEU A 32 12.20 0.49 9.52
C LEU A 32 13.23 -0.50 8.97
N ASP A 33 13.40 -0.57 7.65
CA ASP A 33 14.34 -1.51 7.01
C ASP A 33 15.79 -1.22 7.42
N ALA A 34 16.21 0.02 7.41
CA ALA A 34 17.55 0.42 7.83
C ALA A 34 17.82 0.11 9.32
N THR A 35 16.82 0.37 10.19
CA THR A 35 16.95 0.07 11.61
C THR A 35 17.02 -1.43 11.88
N LEU A 36 16.22 -2.23 11.17
CA LEU A 36 16.26 -3.70 11.23
C LEU A 36 17.62 -4.27 10.77
N ARG A 37 18.31 -3.58 9.88
CA ARG A 37 19.67 -3.93 9.44
C ARG A 37 20.77 -3.48 10.40
N GLY A 38 20.43 -2.80 11.51
CA GLY A 38 21.34 -2.37 12.54
C GLY A 38 21.96 -1.00 12.32
N TYR A 39 21.51 -0.22 11.33
CA TYR A 39 21.95 1.15 11.15
C TYR A 39 21.36 2.09 12.20
N LYS A 40 22.13 3.08 12.64
CA LYS A 40 21.64 4.20 13.45
C LYS A 40 20.91 5.18 12.52
N VAL A 41 19.60 5.27 12.69
CA VAL A 41 18.72 6.02 11.78
C VAL A 41 18.15 7.26 12.44
N LEU A 42 18.27 8.40 11.75
CA LEU A 42 17.53 9.62 12.02
C LEU A 42 16.47 9.81 10.91
N LEU A 43 15.21 9.98 11.28
CA LEU A 43 14.16 10.42 10.37
C LEU A 43 13.61 11.76 10.85
N ILE A 44 13.60 12.75 9.96
CA ILE A 44 13.01 14.08 10.20
C ILE A 44 11.91 14.37 9.19
N GLU A 45 10.81 14.97 9.68
CA GLU A 45 9.68 15.43 8.89
C GLU A 45 9.34 16.88 9.23
N LYS A 46 9.25 17.74 8.21
CA LYS A 46 8.99 19.17 8.42
C LYS A 46 7.60 19.50 8.97
N GLY A 47 6.62 18.68 8.65
CA GLY A 47 5.24 18.79 9.13
C GLY A 47 4.90 17.64 10.05
N ASP A 48 3.65 17.22 10.04
CA ASP A 48 3.23 16.02 10.75
C ASP A 48 3.48 14.77 9.90
N PHE A 49 3.69 13.63 10.58
CA PHE A 49 3.91 12.36 9.90
C PHE A 49 2.73 11.97 9.01
N ALA A 50 3.04 11.44 7.83
CA ALA A 50 2.06 10.99 6.84
C ALA A 50 1.03 12.05 6.40
N SER A 51 1.21 13.33 6.68
CA SER A 51 0.21 14.38 6.48
C SER A 51 -0.06 14.76 5.01
N GLN A 52 0.81 14.35 4.10
CA GLN A 52 0.68 14.65 2.67
C GLN A 52 0.12 13.44 1.88
N THR A 53 0.77 13.03 0.81
CA THR A 53 0.31 11.96 -0.08
C THR A 53 -0.04 10.66 0.66
N SER A 54 0.72 10.33 1.71
CA SER A 54 0.57 9.09 2.49
C SER A 54 -0.69 9.01 3.34
N SER A 55 -1.51 10.06 3.42
CA SER A 55 -2.84 10.04 4.05
C SER A 55 -3.97 10.35 3.08
N LYS A 56 -3.63 10.68 1.83
CA LYS A 56 -4.56 11.15 0.79
C LYS A 56 -4.68 10.13 -0.36
N SER A 57 -4.39 8.86 -0.08
CA SER A 57 -4.56 7.77 -1.04
C SER A 57 -6.02 7.29 -1.10
N THR A 58 -6.32 6.42 -2.05
CA THR A 58 -7.61 5.71 -2.12
C THR A 58 -7.80 4.69 -1.01
N LYS A 59 -6.80 4.49 -0.15
CA LYS A 59 -6.76 3.48 0.92
C LYS A 59 -6.85 2.03 0.40
N LEU A 60 -6.52 1.85 -0.86
CA LEU A 60 -6.46 0.55 -1.52
C LEU A 60 -5.01 0.16 -1.81
N VAL A 61 -4.68 -1.08 -1.49
CA VAL A 61 -3.42 -1.72 -1.88
C VAL A 61 -3.75 -2.75 -2.94
N HIS A 62 -3.55 -2.35 -4.19
CA HIS A 62 -3.91 -3.16 -5.34
C HIS A 62 -2.67 -3.71 -6.06
N GLY A 63 -2.81 -4.91 -6.63
CA GLY A 63 -1.78 -5.51 -7.47
C GLY A 63 -1.67 -4.92 -8.87
N GLY A 64 -2.43 -3.86 -9.17
CA GLY A 64 -2.34 -3.17 -10.45
C GLY A 64 -3.08 -3.86 -11.60
N VAL A 65 -4.35 -4.23 -11.40
CA VAL A 65 -5.20 -4.86 -12.44
C VAL A 65 -5.14 -4.11 -13.77
N ARG A 66 -5.17 -2.77 -13.73
CA ARG A 66 -5.07 -1.93 -14.94
C ARG A 66 -3.73 -2.07 -15.64
N TYR A 67 -2.64 -2.17 -14.88
CA TYR A 67 -1.30 -2.38 -15.46
C TYR A 67 -1.15 -3.79 -16.02
N LEU A 68 -1.84 -4.78 -15.44
CA LEU A 68 -1.88 -6.12 -16.01
C LEU A 68 -2.57 -6.12 -17.38
N GLU A 69 -3.72 -5.43 -17.49
CA GLU A 69 -4.40 -5.26 -18.78
C GLU A 69 -3.48 -4.65 -19.84
N GLN A 70 -2.75 -3.59 -19.49
CA GLN A 70 -1.78 -2.95 -20.37
C GLN A 70 -0.61 -3.88 -20.71
N ALA A 71 -0.08 -4.61 -19.72
CA ALA A 71 1.00 -5.56 -19.92
C ALA A 71 0.63 -6.67 -20.92
N VAL A 72 -0.58 -7.22 -20.79
CA VAL A 72 -1.09 -8.25 -21.70
C VAL A 72 -1.36 -7.67 -23.09
N ARG A 73 -1.99 -6.51 -23.16
CA ARG A 73 -2.36 -5.86 -24.43
C ARG A 73 -1.12 -5.44 -25.25
N ASN A 74 -0.10 -4.94 -24.58
CA ASN A 74 1.11 -4.41 -25.21
C ASN A 74 2.27 -5.42 -25.19
N LEU A 75 2.09 -6.63 -24.67
CA LEU A 75 3.13 -7.64 -24.44
C LEU A 75 4.34 -7.08 -23.66
N ASP A 76 4.06 -6.21 -22.69
CA ASP A 76 5.09 -5.51 -21.91
C ASP A 76 5.50 -6.34 -20.67
N TRP A 77 6.67 -6.99 -20.80
CA TRP A 77 7.23 -7.81 -19.75
C TRP A 77 7.65 -7.03 -18.49
N HIS A 78 8.00 -5.75 -18.61
CA HIS A 78 8.37 -4.91 -17.47
C HIS A 78 7.14 -4.61 -16.61
N GLN A 79 6.02 -4.24 -17.22
CA GLN A 79 4.76 -4.05 -16.52
C GLN A 79 4.28 -5.35 -15.86
N PHE A 80 4.43 -6.49 -16.53
CA PHE A 80 4.10 -7.78 -15.95
C PHE A 80 4.90 -8.08 -14.68
N LYS A 81 6.23 -7.88 -14.70
CA LYS A 81 7.08 -8.04 -13.50
C LYS A 81 6.69 -7.08 -12.39
N MET A 82 6.32 -5.84 -12.72
CA MET A 82 5.87 -4.85 -11.74
C MET A 82 4.59 -5.32 -11.04
N VAL A 83 3.60 -5.81 -11.80
CA VAL A 83 2.35 -6.35 -11.24
C VAL A 83 2.63 -7.54 -10.33
N TYR A 84 3.48 -8.47 -10.77
CA TYR A 84 3.87 -9.63 -9.98
C TYR A 84 4.49 -9.25 -8.63
N LYS A 85 5.44 -8.29 -8.63
CA LYS A 85 6.04 -7.76 -7.41
C LYS A 85 4.99 -7.08 -6.52
N ALA A 86 4.12 -6.23 -7.10
CA ALA A 86 3.07 -5.54 -6.34
C ALA A 86 2.11 -6.51 -5.64
N LEU A 87 1.79 -7.65 -6.26
CA LEU A 87 0.96 -8.71 -5.67
C LEU A 87 1.64 -9.35 -4.45
N HIS A 88 2.95 -9.60 -4.52
CA HIS A 88 3.73 -10.14 -3.41
C HIS A 88 3.82 -9.14 -2.26
N GLU A 89 4.16 -7.89 -2.57
CA GLU A 89 4.22 -6.81 -1.56
C GLU A 89 2.85 -6.61 -0.88
N ARG A 90 1.76 -6.64 -1.63
CA ARG A 90 0.40 -6.57 -1.08
C ARG A 90 0.16 -7.69 -0.06
N LYS A 91 0.52 -8.94 -0.38
CA LYS A 91 0.37 -10.07 0.53
C LYS A 91 1.19 -9.87 1.80
N THR A 92 2.47 -9.51 1.65
CA THR A 92 3.38 -9.25 2.76
C THR A 92 2.84 -8.14 3.67
N LEU A 93 2.33 -7.05 3.08
CA LEU A 93 1.75 -5.94 3.82
C LEU A 93 0.54 -6.39 4.67
N LEU A 94 -0.39 -7.16 4.07
CA LEU A 94 -1.56 -7.66 4.80
C LEU A 94 -1.18 -8.66 5.91
N GLN A 95 -0.15 -9.47 5.69
CA GLN A 95 0.34 -10.44 6.67
C GLN A 95 1.05 -9.77 7.84
N ASN A 96 1.85 -8.73 7.57
CA ASN A 96 2.63 -8.03 8.60
C ASN A 96 1.75 -7.15 9.51
N ALA A 97 0.63 -6.66 9.00
CA ALA A 97 -0.24 -5.78 9.78
C ALA A 97 -1.75 -6.10 9.58
N PRO A 98 -2.20 -7.31 9.95
CA PRO A 98 -3.59 -7.74 9.75
C PRO A 98 -4.61 -6.90 10.54
N HIS A 99 -4.18 -6.20 11.57
CA HIS A 99 -4.99 -5.27 12.36
C HIS A 99 -5.17 -3.89 11.68
N LEU A 100 -4.39 -3.58 10.64
CA LEU A 100 -4.43 -2.32 9.90
C LEU A 100 -4.84 -2.50 8.44
N ALA A 101 -4.65 -3.69 7.90
CA ALA A 101 -4.91 -4.01 6.50
C ALA A 101 -5.67 -5.32 6.36
N HIS A 102 -6.68 -5.33 5.50
CA HIS A 102 -7.53 -6.50 5.28
C HIS A 102 -7.99 -6.60 3.81
N PRO A 103 -8.39 -7.80 3.35
CA PRO A 103 -8.97 -7.96 2.02
C PRO A 103 -10.31 -7.24 1.90
N LEU A 104 -10.49 -6.48 0.83
CA LEU A 104 -11.74 -5.81 0.45
C LEU A 104 -12.26 -6.40 -0.85
N GLY A 105 -13.54 -6.79 -0.87
CA GLY A 105 -14.24 -7.19 -2.09
C GLY A 105 -14.61 -5.96 -2.92
N LEU A 106 -14.24 -5.97 -4.19
CA LEU A 106 -14.50 -4.92 -5.16
C LEU A 106 -15.38 -5.49 -6.27
N LEU A 107 -16.53 -4.87 -6.52
CA LEU A 107 -17.43 -5.28 -7.58
C LEU A 107 -17.23 -4.39 -8.81
N THR A 108 -17.01 -5.04 -9.97
CA THR A 108 -17.11 -4.41 -11.29
C THR A 108 -18.45 -4.78 -11.91
N PRO A 109 -19.44 -3.87 -11.92
CA PRO A 109 -20.71 -4.12 -12.58
C PRO A 109 -20.52 -4.13 -14.10
N CYS A 110 -21.26 -5.02 -14.78
CA CYS A 110 -21.21 -5.18 -16.23
C CYS A 110 -22.60 -4.92 -16.81
N TYR A 111 -22.70 -4.01 -17.77
CA TYR A 111 -23.95 -3.61 -18.40
C TYR A 111 -24.14 -4.22 -19.78
N THR A 112 -23.07 -4.80 -20.36
CA THR A 112 -23.13 -5.57 -21.60
C THR A 112 -22.68 -7.02 -21.39
N ARG A 113 -23.09 -7.93 -22.30
CA ARG A 113 -22.62 -9.33 -22.25
C ARG A 113 -21.13 -9.43 -22.53
N TRP A 114 -20.58 -8.57 -23.39
CA TRP A 114 -19.18 -8.53 -23.74
C TRP A 114 -18.31 -8.12 -22.53
N GLU A 115 -18.67 -7.05 -21.83
CA GLU A 115 -17.97 -6.63 -20.60
C GLU A 115 -17.87 -7.76 -19.58
N ARG A 116 -18.98 -8.49 -19.38
CA ARG A 116 -19.01 -9.61 -18.44
C ARG A 116 -17.99 -10.70 -18.78
N TRP A 117 -17.85 -11.07 -20.06
CA TRP A 117 -16.85 -12.03 -20.51
C TRP A 117 -15.43 -11.48 -20.39
N TYR A 118 -15.22 -10.26 -20.84
CA TYR A 118 -13.94 -9.58 -20.81
C TYR A 118 -13.38 -9.50 -19.38
N TYR A 119 -14.14 -8.94 -18.43
CA TYR A 119 -13.71 -8.82 -17.04
C TYR A 119 -13.55 -10.18 -16.36
N ARG A 120 -14.39 -11.17 -16.70
CA ARG A 120 -14.26 -12.51 -16.14
C ARG A 120 -12.96 -13.18 -16.56
N ILE A 121 -12.57 -13.07 -17.82
CA ILE A 121 -11.30 -13.61 -18.32
C ILE A 121 -10.12 -12.82 -17.70
N GLY A 122 -10.19 -11.50 -17.68
CA GLY A 122 -9.16 -10.65 -17.08
C GLY A 122 -8.93 -10.95 -15.61
N MET A 123 -9.99 -11.11 -14.82
CA MET A 123 -9.87 -11.43 -13.40
C MET A 123 -9.42 -12.88 -13.16
N TRP A 124 -9.81 -13.82 -13.99
CA TRP A 124 -9.27 -15.18 -13.96
C TRP A 124 -7.75 -15.18 -14.20
N LEU A 125 -7.29 -14.41 -15.19
CA LEU A 125 -5.85 -14.26 -15.47
C LEU A 125 -5.12 -13.60 -14.29
N TYR A 126 -5.72 -12.57 -13.70
CA TYR A 126 -5.19 -11.91 -12.50
C TYR A 126 -5.05 -12.88 -11.33
N ASP A 127 -6.06 -13.72 -11.07
CA ASP A 127 -6.01 -14.77 -10.05
C ASP A 127 -4.88 -15.77 -10.32
N LYS A 128 -4.70 -16.17 -11.56
CA LYS A 128 -3.62 -17.11 -11.97
C LYS A 128 -2.23 -16.51 -11.75
N ILE A 129 -2.04 -15.24 -12.11
CA ILE A 129 -0.77 -14.53 -11.88
C ILE A 129 -0.52 -14.31 -10.39
N SER A 130 -1.58 -14.01 -9.64
CA SER A 130 -1.50 -13.89 -8.18
C SER A 130 -1.08 -15.21 -7.52
N GLY A 131 -1.48 -16.35 -8.06
CA GLY A 131 -1.11 -17.68 -7.55
C GLY A 131 -1.28 -17.80 -6.04
N SER A 132 -0.20 -18.12 -5.33
CA SER A 132 -0.20 -18.23 -3.86
C SER A 132 -0.33 -16.89 -3.13
N THR A 133 -0.25 -15.75 -3.83
CA THR A 133 -0.43 -14.40 -3.26
C THR A 133 -1.86 -13.89 -3.43
N ASN A 134 -2.75 -14.69 -4.03
CA ASN A 134 -4.16 -14.33 -4.18
C ASN A 134 -4.84 -14.25 -2.80
N LEU A 135 -5.60 -13.19 -2.57
CA LEU A 135 -6.32 -12.99 -1.30
C LEU A 135 -7.57 -13.85 -1.24
N LYS A 136 -8.35 -13.82 -2.31
CA LYS A 136 -9.51 -14.69 -2.57
C LYS A 136 -9.73 -14.74 -4.08
N SER A 137 -10.24 -15.86 -4.58
CA SER A 137 -10.56 -16.02 -6.01
C SER A 137 -11.69 -15.08 -6.43
N SER A 138 -11.55 -14.53 -7.61
CA SER A 138 -12.62 -13.75 -8.25
C SER A 138 -13.82 -14.64 -8.60
N ARG A 139 -15.02 -14.06 -8.56
CA ARG A 139 -16.25 -14.76 -8.96
C ARG A 139 -17.15 -13.87 -9.80
N GLY A 140 -17.77 -14.49 -10.80
CA GLY A 140 -18.83 -13.82 -11.54
C GLY A 140 -20.13 -13.80 -10.74
N LEU A 141 -20.80 -12.64 -10.71
CA LEU A 141 -22.10 -12.46 -10.07
C LEU A 141 -23.19 -12.28 -11.13
N SER A 142 -24.35 -12.88 -10.86
CA SER A 142 -25.57 -12.61 -11.61
C SER A 142 -26.17 -11.26 -11.20
N LYS A 143 -27.09 -10.73 -12.03
CA LYS A 143 -27.86 -9.51 -11.69
C LYS A 143 -28.56 -9.65 -10.33
N LYS A 144 -29.18 -10.81 -10.06
CA LYS A 144 -29.91 -11.05 -8.81
C LYS A 144 -29.00 -11.01 -7.58
N GLU A 145 -27.83 -11.66 -7.66
CA GLU A 145 -26.84 -11.63 -6.58
C GLU A 145 -26.36 -10.21 -6.31
N ILE A 146 -26.09 -9.43 -7.37
CA ILE A 146 -25.65 -8.03 -7.21
C ILE A 146 -26.74 -7.20 -6.55
N GLN A 147 -28.00 -7.32 -6.95
CA GLN A 147 -29.11 -6.59 -6.36
C GLN A 147 -29.31 -6.93 -4.87
N THR A 148 -29.00 -8.17 -4.49
CA THR A 148 -29.10 -8.61 -3.09
C THR A 148 -27.91 -8.16 -2.26
N GLU A 149 -26.68 -8.34 -2.76
CA GLU A 149 -25.45 -8.03 -2.02
C GLU A 149 -25.08 -6.53 -2.07
N PHE A 150 -25.48 -5.83 -3.14
CA PHE A 150 -25.13 -4.43 -3.43
C PHE A 150 -26.36 -3.63 -3.93
N PRO A 151 -27.36 -3.41 -3.09
CA PRO A 151 -28.65 -2.82 -3.51
C PRO A 151 -28.55 -1.38 -4.04
N SER A 152 -27.46 -0.67 -3.74
CA SER A 152 -27.21 0.70 -4.23
C SER A 152 -26.77 0.80 -5.68
N ILE A 153 -26.47 -0.35 -6.33
CA ILE A 153 -25.98 -0.34 -7.71
C ILE A 153 -27.14 -0.14 -8.67
N GLU A 154 -26.93 0.77 -9.65
CA GLU A 154 -27.88 0.98 -10.75
C GLU A 154 -28.20 -0.33 -11.46
N SER A 155 -29.45 -0.72 -11.43
CA SER A 155 -29.92 -2.00 -11.95
C SER A 155 -30.40 -1.95 -13.40
N HIS A 156 -30.60 -0.75 -13.96
CA HIS A 156 -31.01 -0.57 -15.34
C HIS A 156 -29.91 -1.04 -16.26
N HIS A 157 -30.25 -1.94 -17.20
CA HIS A 157 -29.33 -2.62 -18.10
C HIS A 157 -28.24 -3.51 -17.44
N LEU A 158 -28.21 -3.67 -16.11
CA LEU A 158 -27.25 -4.54 -15.43
C LEU A 158 -27.38 -6.00 -15.92
N ARG A 159 -26.27 -6.58 -16.36
CA ARG A 159 -26.19 -7.97 -16.88
C ARG A 159 -25.48 -8.93 -15.91
N GLY A 160 -24.86 -8.41 -14.88
CA GLY A 160 -24.06 -9.12 -13.89
C GLY A 160 -22.83 -8.33 -13.51
N GLY A 161 -21.84 -8.99 -12.96
CA GLY A 161 -20.57 -8.34 -12.60
C GLY A 161 -19.51 -9.35 -12.21
N VAL A 162 -18.34 -8.85 -11.86
CA VAL A 162 -17.23 -9.65 -11.34
C VAL A 162 -16.80 -9.08 -9.99
N LEU A 163 -16.83 -9.91 -8.97
CA LEU A 163 -16.30 -9.61 -7.65
C LEU A 163 -14.87 -10.11 -7.57
N TYR A 164 -13.94 -9.25 -7.21
CA TYR A 164 -12.55 -9.60 -6.98
C TYR A 164 -12.06 -8.96 -5.67
N TYR A 165 -10.87 -9.30 -5.21
CA TYR A 165 -10.38 -8.85 -3.91
C TYR A 165 -9.03 -8.15 -4.04
N ASP A 166 -8.95 -6.99 -3.39
CA ASP A 166 -7.71 -6.27 -3.18
C ASP A 166 -7.53 -5.92 -1.70
N GLY A 167 -6.40 -5.33 -1.33
CA GLY A 167 -6.15 -4.91 0.05
C GLY A 167 -6.76 -3.55 0.34
N GLN A 168 -7.31 -3.38 1.54
CA GLN A 168 -7.68 -2.09 2.09
C GLN A 168 -6.85 -1.82 3.34
N LEU A 169 -6.40 -0.58 3.52
CA LEU A 169 -5.69 -0.16 4.73
C LEU A 169 -6.00 1.29 5.07
N ASN A 170 -5.78 1.67 6.33
CA ASN A 170 -5.68 3.07 6.69
C ASN A 170 -4.22 3.50 6.53
N ASP A 171 -3.92 4.19 5.43
CA ASP A 171 -2.58 4.59 5.01
C ASP A 171 -1.81 5.40 6.07
N ALA A 172 -2.45 6.41 6.66
CA ALA A 172 -1.84 7.22 7.71
C ALA A 172 -1.51 6.39 8.96
N ARG A 173 -2.46 5.57 9.43
CA ARG A 173 -2.24 4.69 10.58
C ARG A 173 -1.15 3.66 10.32
N TYR A 174 -1.09 3.14 9.09
CA TYR A 174 -0.05 2.19 8.69
C TYR A 174 1.33 2.84 8.72
N ALA A 175 1.49 4.03 8.13
CA ALA A 175 2.75 4.78 8.19
C ALA A 175 3.19 5.11 9.62
N LEU A 176 2.23 5.55 10.46
CA LEU A 176 2.51 5.81 11.89
C LEU A 176 2.90 4.54 12.65
N ALA A 177 2.31 3.40 12.34
CA ALA A 177 2.67 2.13 12.97
C ALA A 177 4.12 1.72 12.62
N ILE A 178 4.52 1.90 11.35
CA ILE A 178 5.90 1.66 10.90
C ILE A 178 6.88 2.59 11.62
N LEU A 179 6.57 3.89 11.72
CA LEU A 179 7.42 4.85 12.42
C LEU A 179 7.57 4.52 13.92
N LYS A 180 6.47 4.11 14.57
CA LYS A 180 6.52 3.67 15.97
C LYS A 180 7.37 2.42 16.16
N GLU A 181 7.30 1.49 15.24
CA GLU A 181 8.13 0.30 15.28
C GLU A 181 9.61 0.63 15.05
N SER A 182 9.90 1.54 14.11
CA SER A 182 11.27 2.05 13.90
C SER A 182 11.82 2.70 15.17
N GLU A 183 11.02 3.54 15.85
CA GLU A 183 11.41 4.16 17.13
C GLU A 183 11.64 3.10 18.22
N ARG A 184 10.76 2.10 18.32
CA ARG A 184 10.90 0.99 19.27
C ARG A 184 12.20 0.21 19.09
N LEU A 185 12.64 0.09 17.84
CA LEU A 185 13.90 -0.56 17.46
C LEU A 185 15.13 0.34 17.57
N GLY A 186 14.97 1.61 17.96
CA GLY A 186 16.07 2.52 18.25
C GLY A 186 16.24 3.72 17.33
N ALA A 187 15.50 3.80 16.22
CA ALA A 187 15.56 4.97 15.35
C ALA A 187 15.18 6.25 16.09
N CYS A 188 15.83 7.36 15.74
CA CYS A 188 15.39 8.69 16.11
C CYS A 188 14.39 9.21 15.09
N VAL A 189 13.14 9.49 15.52
CA VAL A 189 12.05 9.87 14.63
C VAL A 189 11.43 11.17 15.12
N LEU A 190 11.52 12.23 14.30
CA LEU A 190 11.07 13.57 14.65
C LEU A 190 10.16 14.18 13.58
N ASN A 191 8.97 14.61 13.98
CA ASN A 191 8.11 15.49 13.19
C ASN A 191 8.33 16.96 13.56
N TYR A 192 7.80 17.89 12.78
CA TYR A 192 7.99 19.33 12.93
C TYR A 192 9.48 19.71 13.07
N ALA A 193 10.33 19.00 12.31
CA ALA A 193 11.76 19.19 12.22
C ALA A 193 12.16 19.29 10.76
N ARG A 194 12.38 20.52 10.28
CA ARG A 194 12.74 20.81 8.91
C ARG A 194 14.26 20.79 8.74
N LEU A 195 14.74 20.14 7.69
CA LEU A 195 16.11 20.31 7.24
C LEU A 195 16.22 21.62 6.46
N ASP A 196 17.05 22.54 6.91
CA ASP A 196 17.30 23.79 6.22
C ASP A 196 18.57 23.72 5.35
N SER A 197 19.64 23.10 5.86
CA SER A 197 20.89 22.92 5.13
C SER A 197 21.68 21.74 5.69
N PHE A 198 22.67 21.30 4.95
CA PHE A 198 23.68 20.35 5.42
C PHE A 198 25.05 20.75 4.87
N GLU A 199 26.10 20.43 5.60
CA GLU A 199 27.47 20.62 5.17
C GLU A 199 28.11 19.27 4.86
N LEU A 200 28.86 19.21 3.77
CA LEU A 200 29.65 18.03 3.46
C LEU A 200 30.94 18.10 4.25
N GLY A 201 31.22 17.06 5.02
CA GLY A 201 32.50 16.91 5.68
C GLY A 201 33.63 16.71 4.66
N PRO A 202 34.87 16.90 5.10
CA PRO A 202 36.04 16.58 4.26
C PRO A 202 35.97 15.11 3.84
N LYS A 203 36.27 14.86 2.54
CA LYS A 203 36.34 13.48 1.98
C LYS A 203 37.50 12.72 2.60
#